data_2842701233cdc31e077a724e8827b84a
#
_entry.id   2842701233cdc31e077a724e8827b84a
#
_cell.length_a   1.000
_cell.length_b   1.000
_cell.length_c   1.000
_cell.angle_alpha   90.00
_cell.angle_beta   90.00
_cell.angle_gamma   90.00
#
_symmetry.space_group_name_H-M   'P 1'
#
loop_
_entity.id
_entity.type
_entity.pdbx_description
1 polymer ?
#
loop_
_entity_poly.entity_id
_entity_poly.type
_entity_poly.pdbx_seq_one_letter_code
_entity_poly.pdbx_strand_id
1 'polypeptide(L)'
;KGENNYELIIDVVDQAGNNNLIELYFSTDLSGNNIGEDLFNYPNPFSNLDDQTTRVRYVILDQQTSGHFYIMNLGGELVYKKKLDSDRLNTGSHEIIWKGNNLLGESLASGVYLGLLRIGDENKKIKIVIRN
;
A
#
# COMPACT_ATOMS: atom_id res chain seq x y z
N LYS A 1 14.08 -6.87 -17.22
CA LYS A 1 14.30 -5.63 -16.53
C LYS A 1 13.31 -5.40 -15.44
N GLY A 2 13.56 -4.35 -14.68
CA GLY A 2 12.74 -4.08 -13.52
C GLY A 2 11.28 -3.87 -13.82
N GLU A 3 10.97 -3.23 -14.90
CA GLU A 3 9.58 -2.93 -15.22
C GLU A 3 8.77 -4.17 -15.49
N ASN A 4 9.35 -5.12 -16.19
CA ASN A 4 8.65 -6.36 -16.46
C ASN A 4 8.37 -7.12 -15.18
N ASN A 5 9.28 -6.98 -14.21
CA ASN A 5 9.11 -7.66 -12.93
C ASN A 5 7.92 -7.14 -12.16
N TYR A 6 7.58 -5.88 -12.30
CA TYR A 6 6.43 -5.34 -11.59
C TYR A 6 5.16 -6.06 -11.96
N GLU A 7 4.95 -6.27 -13.24
CA GLU A 7 3.71 -6.90 -13.68
C GLU A 7 3.64 -8.34 -13.25
N LEU A 8 4.76 -9.04 -13.33
CA LEU A 8 4.79 -10.41 -12.86
C LEU A 8 4.50 -10.51 -11.38
N ILE A 9 4.99 -9.56 -10.60
CA ILE A 9 4.76 -9.56 -9.17
C ILE A 9 3.29 -9.41 -8.85
N ILE A 10 2.61 -8.52 -9.56
CA ILE A 10 1.18 -8.31 -9.33
C ILE A 10 0.41 -9.58 -9.65
N ASP A 11 0.76 -10.25 -10.73
CA ASP A 11 0.08 -11.49 -11.09
C ASP A 11 0.27 -12.55 -10.03
N VAL A 12 1.47 -12.65 -9.48
CA VAL A 12 1.76 -13.61 -8.43
C VAL A 12 0.89 -13.36 -7.21
N VAL A 13 0.71 -12.11 -6.83
CA VAL A 13 -0.14 -11.77 -5.70
C VAL A 13 -1.56 -12.26 -5.95
N ASP A 14 -2.07 -12.00 -7.13
CA ASP A 14 -3.44 -12.39 -7.44
C ASP A 14 -3.62 -13.88 -7.38
N GLN A 15 -2.60 -14.63 -7.74
CA GLN A 15 -2.70 -16.07 -7.78
C GLN A 15 -2.44 -16.73 -6.46
N ALA A 16 -1.44 -16.30 -5.76
CA ALA A 16 -0.95 -17.02 -4.60
C ALA A 16 -0.86 -16.19 -3.33
N GLY A 17 -0.66 -14.89 -3.45
CA GLY A 17 -0.49 -14.05 -2.27
C GLY A 17 0.69 -14.47 -1.43
N ASN A 18 1.80 -14.84 -2.05
CA ASN A 18 2.89 -15.47 -1.35
C ASN A 18 4.02 -14.50 -1.00
N ASN A 19 4.99 -15.01 -0.27
CA ASN A 19 6.08 -14.19 0.27
C ASN A 19 6.98 -13.60 -0.80
N ASN A 20 7.08 -14.23 -1.93
CA ASN A 20 7.96 -13.77 -3.00
C ASN A 20 7.57 -12.38 -3.49
N LEU A 21 6.30 -12.08 -3.44
CA LEU A 21 5.84 -10.76 -3.85
C LEU A 21 6.50 -9.67 -3.03
N ILE A 22 6.54 -9.85 -1.72
CA ILE A 22 7.09 -8.83 -0.84
C ILE A 22 8.56 -8.60 -1.14
N GLU A 23 9.31 -9.66 -1.31
CA GLU A 23 10.73 -9.53 -1.61
C GLU A 23 10.97 -8.84 -2.91
N LEU A 24 10.18 -9.16 -3.92
CA LEU A 24 10.35 -8.54 -5.23
C LEU A 24 10.03 -7.06 -5.21
N TYR A 25 9.03 -6.66 -4.44
CA TYR A 25 8.74 -5.25 -4.30
C TYR A 25 9.89 -4.50 -3.65
N PHE A 26 10.51 -5.08 -2.64
CA PHE A 26 11.64 -4.42 -2.02
C PHE A 26 12.79 -4.24 -2.98
N SER A 27 12.95 -5.14 -3.93
CA SER A 27 14.08 -5.05 -4.85
C SER A 27 13.76 -4.24 -6.10
N THR A 28 12.51 -4.03 -6.43
CA THR A 28 12.14 -3.36 -7.68
C THR A 28 11.56 -1.98 -7.48
N ASP A 29 11.75 -1.39 -6.35
CA ASP A 29 11.32 -0.02 -6.09
C ASP A 29 12.35 0.90 -6.72
N LEU A 30 12.29 1.02 -8.04
CA LEU A 30 13.41 1.57 -8.75
C LEU A 30 13.26 2.98 -9.19
N SER A 31 12.20 3.31 -9.80
CA SER A 31 12.23 4.58 -10.50
C SER A 31 10.83 4.98 -10.78
N GLY A 32 10.67 6.14 -11.20
CA GLY A 32 9.39 6.72 -11.44
C GLY A 32 9.35 8.00 -10.69
N ASN A 33 8.63 8.94 -11.22
CA ASN A 33 8.56 10.25 -10.63
C ASN A 33 7.13 10.69 -10.42
N ASN A 34 6.20 9.72 -10.35
CA ASN A 34 4.79 10.06 -10.19
C ASN A 34 4.41 10.23 -8.74
N ILE A 35 5.14 9.56 -7.84
CA ILE A 35 4.88 9.61 -6.41
C ILE A 35 6.05 10.28 -5.73
N GLY A 36 5.77 11.26 -4.87
CA GLY A 36 6.81 11.90 -4.10
C GLY A 36 7.37 10.97 -3.06
N GLU A 37 8.50 11.35 -2.46
CA GLU A 37 9.21 10.49 -1.54
C GLU A 37 8.60 10.47 -0.15
N ASP A 38 7.65 11.32 0.13
CA ASP A 38 7.10 11.47 1.48
C ASP A 38 5.93 10.54 1.73
N LEU A 39 6.08 9.26 1.42
CA LEU A 39 5.06 8.29 1.73
C LEU A 39 5.24 7.82 3.17
N PHE A 40 4.23 8.03 3.99
CA PHE A 40 4.26 7.58 5.39
C PHE A 40 2.85 7.45 5.91
N ASN A 41 2.73 6.81 7.07
CA ASN A 41 1.44 6.76 7.76
C ASN A 41 1.59 7.24 9.18
N TYR A 42 0.53 7.82 9.71
CA TYR A 42 0.53 8.35 11.06
C TYR A 42 -0.87 8.24 11.65
N PRO A 43 -1.01 7.82 12.91
CA PRO A 43 0.03 7.30 13.78
C PRO A 43 0.54 5.93 13.35
N ASN A 44 1.77 5.62 13.73
CA ASN A 44 2.38 4.34 13.41
C ASN A 44 3.43 4.04 14.49
N PRO A 45 3.24 3.05 15.38
CA PRO A 45 2.11 2.12 15.38
C PRO A 45 0.78 2.79 15.73
N PHE A 46 -0.29 2.10 15.40
CA PHE A 46 -1.60 2.56 15.81
C PHE A 46 -2.41 1.38 16.35
N SER A 47 -3.42 1.70 17.13
CA SER A 47 -4.36 0.70 17.60
C SER A 47 -5.58 0.70 16.69
N ASN A 48 -6.09 -0.48 16.35
CA ASN A 48 -7.33 -0.54 15.59
C ASN A 48 -8.52 -0.84 16.50
N LEU A 49 -8.35 -0.61 17.79
CA LEU A 49 -9.45 -0.65 18.74
C LEU A 49 -10.05 0.74 18.85
N ASP A 50 -11.28 0.81 19.31
CA ASP A 50 -11.95 2.07 19.61
C ASP A 50 -12.00 3.02 18.43
N ASP A 51 -12.18 2.44 17.23
CA ASP A 51 -12.32 3.22 16.00
C ASP A 51 -11.11 4.07 15.65
N GLN A 52 -9.95 3.73 16.18
CA GLN A 52 -8.74 4.44 15.79
C GLN A 52 -8.32 4.04 14.39
N THR A 53 -7.63 4.95 13.74
CA THR A 53 -7.21 4.77 12.35
C THR A 53 -5.79 5.24 12.17
N THR A 54 -5.18 4.84 11.07
CA THR A 54 -3.95 5.46 10.61
C THR A 54 -4.23 6.14 9.27
N ARG A 55 -3.47 7.17 8.96
CA ARG A 55 -3.60 7.91 7.72
C ARG A 55 -2.36 7.72 6.90
N VAL A 56 -2.53 7.22 5.69
CA VAL A 56 -1.43 7.04 4.77
C VAL A 56 -1.36 8.28 3.89
N ARG A 57 -0.26 9.00 3.98
CA ARG A 57 -0.10 10.24 3.23
C ARG A 57 0.87 10.02 2.08
N TYR A 58 0.53 10.58 0.95
CA TYR A 58 1.37 10.49 -0.23
C TYR A 58 1.19 11.74 -1.08
N VAL A 59 2.15 11.97 -1.96
CA VAL A 59 2.14 13.13 -2.84
C VAL A 59 2.20 12.62 -4.27
N ILE A 60 1.32 13.14 -5.10
CA ILE A 60 1.31 12.87 -6.53
C ILE A 60 2.02 14.01 -7.23
N LEU A 61 3.05 13.70 -7.98
CA LEU A 61 3.84 14.70 -8.69
C LEU A 61 3.28 15.01 -10.06
N ASP A 62 2.75 13.99 -10.74
CA ASP A 62 2.08 14.14 -12.04
C ASP A 62 0.75 13.43 -11.97
N GLN A 63 -0.30 14.09 -12.43
CA GLN A 63 -1.64 13.51 -12.40
C GLN A 63 -1.67 12.15 -13.04
N GLN A 64 -2.35 11.21 -12.39
CA GLN A 64 -2.44 9.84 -12.83
C GLN A 64 -3.88 9.45 -13.09
N THR A 65 -4.07 8.34 -13.81
CA THR A 65 -5.40 7.85 -14.15
C THR A 65 -5.76 6.56 -13.45
N SER A 66 -4.80 5.92 -12.79
CA SER A 66 -5.09 4.69 -12.06
C SER A 66 -4.20 4.59 -10.84
N GLY A 67 -4.75 4.02 -9.79
CA GLY A 67 -4.01 3.81 -8.58
C GLY A 67 -4.74 2.89 -7.64
N HIS A 68 -3.97 2.16 -6.85
CA HIS A 68 -4.49 1.23 -5.85
C HIS A 68 -3.60 1.26 -4.63
N PHE A 69 -4.21 0.99 -3.49
CA PHE A 69 -3.48 0.81 -2.26
C PHE A 69 -3.78 -0.59 -1.73
N TYR A 70 -2.72 -1.33 -1.46
CA TYR A 70 -2.83 -2.72 -0.99
C TYR A 70 -2.16 -2.83 0.36
N ILE A 71 -2.71 -3.70 1.21
CA ILE A 71 -2.06 -4.04 2.47
C ILE A 71 -1.95 -5.55 2.54
N MET A 72 -0.76 -6.02 2.89
CA MET A 72 -0.45 -7.44 2.99
C MET A 72 0.10 -7.73 4.37
N ASN A 73 -0.13 -8.95 4.85
CA ASN A 73 0.56 -9.38 6.05
C ASN A 73 1.97 -9.85 5.68
N LEU A 74 2.77 -10.19 6.67
CA LEU A 74 4.15 -10.62 6.41
C LEU A 74 4.22 -11.98 5.73
N GLY A 75 3.14 -12.73 5.75
CA GLY A 75 3.07 -13.98 5.00
C GLY A 75 2.80 -13.79 3.52
N GLY A 76 2.59 -12.55 3.09
CA GLY A 76 2.34 -12.26 1.69
C GLY A 76 0.88 -12.30 1.29
N GLU A 77 -0.02 -12.47 2.26
CA GLU A 77 -1.45 -12.46 1.96
C GLU A 77 -1.97 -11.05 1.84
N LEU A 78 -2.78 -10.81 0.81
CA LEU A 78 -3.47 -9.54 0.67
C LEU A 78 -4.61 -9.50 1.68
N VAL A 79 -4.58 -8.50 2.56
CA VAL A 79 -5.62 -8.38 3.59
C VAL A 79 -6.54 -7.20 3.32
N TYR A 80 -6.09 -6.20 2.57
CA TYR A 80 -6.90 -5.03 2.30
C TYR A 80 -6.50 -4.43 0.96
N LYS A 81 -7.50 -3.87 0.27
CA LYS A 81 -7.26 -3.27 -1.04
C LYS A 81 -8.24 -2.11 -1.21
N LYS A 82 -7.75 -1.02 -1.79
CA LYS A 82 -8.57 0.13 -2.09
C LYS A 82 -8.19 0.69 -3.45
N LYS A 83 -9.17 0.85 -4.31
CA LYS A 83 -8.97 1.55 -5.56
C LYS A 83 -9.02 3.05 -5.29
N LEU A 84 -8.11 3.79 -5.91
CA LEU A 84 -8.07 5.23 -5.73
C LEU A 84 -8.87 5.92 -6.82
N ASP A 85 -9.74 6.83 -6.41
CA ASP A 85 -10.55 7.62 -7.31
C ASP A 85 -9.71 8.70 -7.96
N SER A 86 -10.22 9.30 -9.02
CA SER A 86 -9.52 10.38 -9.70
C SER A 86 -9.19 11.53 -8.76
N ASP A 87 -10.02 11.75 -7.74
CA ASP A 87 -9.76 12.80 -6.76
C ASP A 87 -8.48 12.59 -5.99
N ARG A 88 -8.01 11.35 -5.91
CA ARG A 88 -6.84 11.01 -5.14
C ARG A 88 -5.61 10.78 -6.01
N LEU A 89 -5.74 11.10 -7.29
CA LEU A 89 -4.67 10.89 -8.27
C LEU A 89 -4.22 12.21 -8.90
N ASN A 90 -4.79 13.32 -8.47
CA ASN A 90 -4.38 14.63 -8.92
C ASN A 90 -3.06 15.01 -8.28
N THR A 91 -2.33 15.88 -8.94
CA THR A 91 -1.10 16.44 -8.38
C THR A 91 -1.39 17.06 -7.02
N GLY A 92 -0.56 16.76 -6.05
CA GLY A 92 -0.69 17.28 -4.70
C GLY A 92 -0.68 16.20 -3.64
N SER A 93 -0.99 16.60 -2.42
CA SER A 93 -0.99 15.72 -1.25
C SER A 93 -2.33 15.05 -1.08
N HIS A 94 -2.29 13.78 -0.68
CA HIS A 94 -3.49 12.98 -0.47
C HIS A 94 -3.35 12.11 0.77
N GLU A 95 -4.49 11.61 1.25
CA GLU A 95 -4.54 10.72 2.40
C GLU A 95 -5.46 9.54 2.12
N ILE A 96 -5.08 8.39 2.63
CA ILE A 96 -5.93 7.22 2.69
C ILE A 96 -6.09 6.87 4.17
N ILE A 97 -7.32 6.76 4.63
CA ILE A 97 -7.58 6.42 6.03
C ILE A 97 -7.83 4.93 6.11
N TRP A 98 -7.10 4.26 6.99
CA TRP A 98 -7.27 2.82 7.19
C TRP A 98 -7.55 2.52 8.64
N LYS A 99 -8.51 1.65 8.86
CA LYS A 99 -8.99 1.31 10.21
C LYS A 99 -8.31 0.07 10.77
N GLY A 100 -7.36 -0.51 10.06
CA GLY A 100 -6.75 -1.75 10.52
C GLY A 100 -7.66 -2.96 10.34
N ASN A 101 -8.44 -2.94 9.28
CA ASN A 101 -9.40 -4.01 9.01
C ASN A 101 -9.09 -4.68 7.68
N ASN A 102 -9.62 -5.88 7.50
CA ASN A 102 -9.48 -6.59 6.24
C ASN A 102 -10.63 -6.22 5.30
N LEU A 103 -10.68 -6.90 4.16
CA LEU A 103 -11.68 -6.62 3.13
C LEU A 103 -13.10 -6.94 3.59
N LEU A 104 -13.25 -7.77 4.60
CA LEU A 104 -14.57 -8.09 5.15
C LEU A 104 -14.98 -7.15 6.27
N GLY A 105 -14.12 -6.19 6.60
CA GLY A 105 -14.42 -5.26 7.68
C GLY A 105 -14.01 -5.74 9.04
N GLU A 106 -13.33 -6.88 9.13
CA GLU A 106 -12.91 -7.45 10.40
C GLU A 106 -11.60 -6.83 10.85
N SER A 107 -11.47 -6.60 12.15
CA SER A 107 -10.25 -6.06 12.70
C SER A 107 -9.10 -7.05 12.57
N LEU A 108 -7.96 -6.55 12.15
CA LEU A 108 -6.76 -7.38 12.02
C LEU A 108 -6.03 -7.44 13.35
N ALA A 109 -5.28 -8.53 13.53
CA ALA A 109 -4.50 -8.73 14.74
C ALA A 109 -3.33 -7.75 14.79
N SER A 110 -2.84 -7.51 16.00
CA SER A 110 -1.60 -6.76 16.17
C SER A 110 -0.49 -7.41 15.37
N GLY A 111 0.33 -6.60 14.76
CA GLY A 111 1.43 -7.11 13.97
C GLY A 111 1.92 -6.08 12.98
N VAL A 112 2.83 -6.52 12.12
CA VAL A 112 3.42 -5.69 11.10
C VAL A 112 2.78 -6.03 9.76
N TYR A 113 2.41 -5.00 9.03
CA TYR A 113 1.77 -5.14 7.72
C TYR A 113 2.54 -4.30 6.72
N LEU A 114 2.47 -4.70 5.47
CA LEU A 114 3.08 -3.95 4.38
C LEU A 114 2.01 -3.25 3.58
N GLY A 115 2.14 -1.93 3.48
CA GLY A 115 1.30 -1.14 2.60
C GLY A 115 2.02 -0.91 1.29
N LEU A 116 1.31 -1.10 0.20
CA LEU A 116 1.85 -0.88 -1.14
C LEU A 116 0.96 0.10 -1.87
N LEU A 117 1.54 1.21 -2.27
CA LEU A 117 0.85 2.20 -3.08
C LEU A 117 1.32 2.05 -4.52
N ARG A 118 0.38 1.72 -5.40
CA ARG A 118 0.68 1.60 -6.83
C ARG A 118 -0.06 2.71 -7.56
N ILE A 119 0.69 3.60 -8.19
CA ILE A 119 0.13 4.71 -8.95
C ILE A 119 0.73 4.65 -10.35
N GLY A 120 -0.11 4.42 -11.35
CA GLY A 120 0.40 4.21 -12.69
C GLY A 120 1.34 3.02 -12.69
N ASP A 121 2.57 3.24 -13.11
CA ASP A 121 3.59 2.19 -13.16
C ASP A 121 4.49 2.19 -11.95
N GLU A 122 4.27 3.07 -11.02
CA GLU A 122 5.18 3.25 -9.90
C GLU A 122 4.63 2.59 -8.64
N ASN A 123 5.50 1.96 -7.87
CA ASN A 123 5.15 1.31 -6.62
C ASN A 123 5.96 1.92 -5.49
N LYS A 124 5.29 2.22 -4.39
CA LYS A 124 5.93 2.64 -3.15
C LYS A 124 5.40 1.78 -2.01
N LYS A 125 6.23 1.53 -1.01
CA LYS A 125 5.84 0.66 0.09
C LYS A 125 6.12 1.32 1.42
N ILE A 126 5.31 0.95 2.41
CA ILE A 126 5.50 1.39 3.78
C ILE A 126 5.22 0.23 4.72
N LYS A 127 5.74 0.35 5.92
CA LYS A 127 5.48 -0.61 6.98
C LYS A 127 4.46 0.01 7.93
N ILE A 128 3.40 -0.72 8.20
CA ILE A 128 2.32 -0.28 9.07
C ILE A 128 2.24 -1.23 10.25
N VAL A 129 2.23 -0.71 11.45
CA VAL A 129 2.22 -1.54 12.65
C VAL A 129 0.92 -1.30 13.41
N ILE A 130 0.22 -2.40 13.68
CA ILE A 130 -0.95 -2.40 14.54
C ILE A 130 -0.51 -2.91 15.90
N ARG A 131 -0.78 -2.14 16.93
CA ARG A 131 -0.38 -2.51 18.28
C ARG A 131 -1.51 -2.20 19.25
N ASN A 132 -2.17 -3.24 19.68
CA ASN A 132 -3.28 -3.15 20.63
C ASN A 132 -2.85 -3.48 22.05
#